data_4657cd8b9421139fcd4b4e74e79af811
#
_entry.id   4657cd8b9421139fcd4b4e74e79af811
#
_cell.length_a   1.000
_cell.length_b   1.000
_cell.length_c   1.000
_cell.angle_alpha   90.00
_cell.angle_beta   90.00
_cell.angle_gamma   90.00
#
_symmetry.space_group_name_H-M   'P 1'
#
loop_
_entity.id
_entity.type
_entity.pdbx_description
1 polymer ?
#
loop_
_entity_poly.entity_id
_entity_poly.type
_entity_poly.pdbx_seq_one_letter_code
_entity_poly.pdbx_strand_id
1 'polypeptide(L)'
;MVVYVDTTRIVIDLIAADGVRPGTVVSLRRDKIPLVHPVTGEVLGELDEEIGIARVTEVRERFSVANLETVASGAQIQIKDRVVAK
;
A
#
# COMPACT_ATOMS: atom_id res chain seq x y z
N MET A 1 -3.85 -0.20 5.80
CA MET A 1 -2.72 -1.15 5.77
C MET A 1 -3.17 -2.54 5.32
N VAL A 2 -2.24 -3.35 4.91
CA VAL A 2 -2.51 -4.74 4.54
C VAL A 2 -2.71 -5.56 5.81
N VAL A 3 -3.83 -6.28 5.90
CA VAL A 3 -4.16 -7.08 7.08
C VAL A 3 -4.10 -8.59 6.82
N TYR A 4 -4.07 -9.00 5.55
CA TYR A 4 -3.98 -10.40 5.17
C TYR A 4 -3.36 -10.50 3.77
N VAL A 5 -2.55 -11.50 3.54
CA VAL A 5 -1.91 -11.75 2.24
C VAL A 5 -2.12 -13.20 1.85
N ASP A 6 -2.64 -13.40 0.64
CA ASP A 6 -2.74 -14.70 -0.02
C ASP A 6 -1.90 -14.64 -1.31
N THR A 7 -1.89 -15.70 -2.09
CA THR A 7 -1.03 -15.82 -3.28
C THR A 7 -1.15 -14.65 -4.25
N THR A 8 -2.39 -14.26 -4.60
CA THR A 8 -2.66 -13.17 -5.54
C THR A 8 -3.63 -12.13 -4.98
N ARG A 9 -4.12 -12.33 -3.76
CA ARG A 9 -5.08 -11.45 -3.13
C ARG A 9 -4.52 -10.90 -1.84
N ILE A 10 -4.96 -9.71 -1.53
CA ILE A 10 -4.68 -9.09 -0.24
C ILE A 10 -5.99 -8.56 0.35
N VAL A 11 -6.03 -8.46 1.65
CA VAL A 11 -7.12 -7.80 2.37
C VAL A 11 -6.52 -6.54 2.99
N ILE A 12 -7.20 -5.44 2.79
CA ILE A 12 -6.79 -4.13 3.29
C ILE A 12 -7.85 -3.56 4.22
N ASP A 13 -7.46 -2.68 5.10
CA ASP A 13 -8.36 -2.06 6.07
C ASP A 13 -9.08 -0.81 5.55
N LEU A 14 -8.88 -0.46 4.29
CA LEU A 14 -9.61 0.63 3.65
C LEU A 14 -11.01 0.16 3.25
N ILE A 15 -11.98 1.04 3.42
CA ILE A 15 -13.40 0.76 3.15
C ILE A 15 -14.02 1.88 2.32
N ALA A 16 -15.31 1.77 2.03
CA ALA A 16 -16.02 2.78 1.25
C ALA A 16 -15.94 4.19 1.86
N ALA A 17 -15.91 4.29 3.19
CA ALA A 17 -15.74 5.57 3.87
C ALA A 17 -14.39 6.23 3.57
N ASP A 18 -13.40 5.45 3.17
CA ASP A 18 -12.07 5.94 2.75
C ASP A 18 -12.00 6.25 1.25
N GLY A 19 -13.12 6.16 0.55
CA GLY A 19 -13.18 6.42 -0.89
C GLY A 19 -12.88 5.20 -1.75
N VAL A 20 -12.80 4.02 -1.17
CA VAL A 20 -12.48 2.79 -1.90
C VAL A 20 -13.74 2.15 -2.47
N ARG A 21 -13.66 1.74 -3.74
CA ARG A 21 -14.77 1.07 -4.47
C ARG A 21 -14.20 -0.11 -5.24
N PRO A 22 -15.06 -1.06 -5.66
CA PRO A 22 -14.61 -2.07 -6.63
C PRO A 22 -14.05 -1.40 -7.89
N GLY A 23 -12.87 -1.82 -8.30
CA GLY A 23 -12.14 -1.21 -9.41
C GLY A 23 -11.12 -0.15 -9.01
N THR A 24 -11.13 0.31 -7.75
CA THR A 24 -10.13 1.26 -7.27
C THR A 24 -8.75 0.62 -7.29
N VAL A 25 -7.78 1.35 -7.81
CA VAL A 25 -6.37 0.93 -7.80
C VAL A 25 -5.70 1.49 -6.56
N VAL A 26 -4.99 0.65 -5.84
CA VAL A 26 -4.26 1.04 -4.64
C VAL A 26 -2.77 0.77 -4.82
N SER A 27 -1.96 1.64 -4.23
CA SER A 27 -0.51 1.53 -4.20
C SER A 27 -0.09 0.96 -2.84
N LEU A 28 0.73 -0.08 -2.88
CA LEU A 28 1.28 -0.70 -1.68
C LEU A 28 2.67 -0.15 -1.46
N ARG A 29 2.93 0.42 -0.29
CA ARG A 29 4.16 1.15 -0.01
C ARG A 29 4.81 0.68 1.28
N ARG A 30 6.12 0.74 1.30
CA ARG A 30 6.93 0.34 2.44
C ARG A 30 8.10 1.31 2.59
N ASP A 31 8.67 1.35 3.80
CA ASP A 31 9.94 2.02 4.10
C ASP A 31 9.92 3.53 3.91
N LYS A 32 9.42 4.23 4.93
CA LYS A 32 9.63 5.67 5.01
C LYS A 32 11.06 5.94 5.43
N ILE A 33 11.86 6.37 4.49
CA ILE A 33 13.26 6.73 4.74
C ILE A 33 13.33 8.24 4.88
N PRO A 34 13.72 8.77 6.06
CA PRO A 34 13.89 10.21 6.20
C PRO A 34 15.10 10.65 5.38
N LEU A 35 14.91 11.72 4.60
CA LEU A 35 15.97 12.32 3.82
C LEU A 35 16.56 13.47 4.61
N VAL A 36 17.82 13.37 4.97
CA VAL A 36 18.52 14.35 5.78
C VAL A 36 19.64 15.00 4.94
N HIS A 37 19.69 16.33 4.98
CA HIS A 37 20.75 17.05 4.30
C HIS A 37 22.09 16.70 4.96
N PRO A 38 23.11 16.25 4.19
CA PRO A 38 24.35 15.75 4.79
C PRO A 38 25.21 16.82 5.46
N VAL A 39 24.99 18.09 5.12
CA VAL A 39 25.77 19.20 5.68
C VAL A 39 25.05 19.89 6.83
N THR A 40 23.77 20.20 6.66
CA THR A 40 23.00 20.99 7.64
C THR A 40 22.29 20.12 8.67
N GLY A 41 22.09 18.84 8.40
CA GLY A 41 21.29 17.95 9.25
C GLY A 41 19.79 18.21 9.17
N GLU A 42 19.36 19.11 8.28
CA GLU A 42 17.95 19.41 8.11
C GLU A 42 17.20 18.24 7.49
N VAL A 43 16.02 17.94 8.01
CA VAL A 43 15.15 16.92 7.43
C VAL A 43 14.45 17.51 6.21
N LEU A 44 14.75 16.96 5.03
CA LEU A 44 14.20 17.44 3.77
C LEU A 44 12.84 16.84 3.45
N GLY A 45 12.53 15.67 4.01
CA GLY A 45 11.32 14.94 3.76
C GLY A 45 11.49 13.46 4.01
N GLU A 46 10.54 12.68 3.54
CA GLU A 46 10.58 11.22 3.63
C GLU A 46 10.41 10.62 2.23
N LEU A 47 11.12 9.52 1.97
CA LEU A 47 10.97 8.75 0.75
C LEU A 47 10.30 7.43 1.10
N ASP A 48 9.22 7.12 0.41
CA ASP A 48 8.61 5.79 0.51
C ASP A 48 8.70 5.08 -0.84
N GLU A 49 8.75 3.75 -0.79
CA GLU A 49 8.88 2.90 -1.96
C GLU A 49 7.57 2.21 -2.27
N GLU A 50 7.13 2.28 -3.53
CA GLU A 50 6.01 1.51 -4.01
C GLU A 50 6.47 0.07 -4.27
N ILE A 51 5.90 -0.88 -3.52
CA ILE A 51 6.26 -2.29 -3.64
C ILE A 51 5.26 -3.08 -4.47
N GLY A 52 4.12 -2.52 -4.79
CA GLY A 52 3.15 -3.19 -5.62
C GLY A 52 1.92 -2.34 -5.88
N ILE A 53 1.11 -2.84 -6.78
CA ILE A 53 -0.18 -2.24 -7.13
C ILE A 53 -1.23 -3.33 -7.06
N ALA A 54 -2.38 -3.01 -6.48
CA ALA A 54 -3.51 -3.92 -6.40
C ALA A 54 -4.79 -3.20 -6.86
N ARG A 55 -5.73 -3.98 -7.34
CA ARG A 55 -7.06 -3.48 -7.73
C ARG A 55 -8.11 -4.07 -6.81
N VAL A 56 -8.90 -3.21 -6.20
CA VAL A 56 -9.99 -3.60 -5.32
C VAL A 56 -11.05 -4.34 -6.10
N THR A 57 -11.43 -5.53 -5.64
CA THR A 57 -12.47 -6.34 -6.25
C THR A 57 -13.75 -6.39 -5.42
N GLU A 58 -13.63 -6.21 -4.10
CA GLU A 58 -14.76 -6.28 -3.20
C GLU A 58 -14.53 -5.33 -2.02
N VAL A 59 -15.58 -4.62 -1.63
CA VAL A 59 -15.55 -3.73 -0.47
C VAL A 59 -16.57 -4.23 0.54
N ARG A 60 -16.12 -4.47 1.77
CA ARG A 60 -16.93 -4.90 2.89
C ARG A 60 -17.04 -3.78 3.92
N GLU A 61 -17.79 -4.02 5.01
CA GLU A 61 -17.96 -3.00 6.05
C GLU A 61 -16.67 -2.61 6.76
N ARG A 62 -15.77 -3.56 6.97
CA ARG A 62 -14.56 -3.35 7.76
C ARG A 62 -13.27 -3.59 7.01
N PHE A 63 -13.35 -4.11 5.79
CA PHE A 63 -12.17 -4.40 4.98
C PHE A 63 -12.55 -4.44 3.51
N SER A 64 -11.55 -4.44 2.67
CA SER A 64 -11.69 -4.63 1.23
C SER A 64 -10.75 -5.70 0.73
N VAL A 65 -11.16 -6.41 -0.30
CA VAL A 65 -10.33 -7.42 -0.97
C VAL A 65 -9.80 -6.83 -2.26
N ALA A 66 -8.52 -7.02 -2.51
CA ALA A 66 -7.87 -6.54 -3.72
C ALA A 66 -7.01 -7.64 -4.35
N ASN A 67 -6.96 -7.66 -5.67
CA ASN A 67 -6.06 -8.53 -6.41
C ASN A 67 -4.76 -7.80 -6.71
N LEU A 68 -3.64 -8.47 -6.46
CA LEU A 68 -2.33 -7.94 -6.83
C LEU A 68 -2.21 -7.93 -8.35
N GLU A 69 -1.89 -6.77 -8.91
CA GLU A 69 -1.63 -6.62 -10.34
C GLU A 69 -0.14 -6.61 -10.64
N THR A 70 0.62 -5.93 -9.80
CA THR A 70 2.06 -5.77 -9.99
C THR A 70 2.75 -5.82 -8.64
N VAL A 71 3.87 -6.50 -8.58
CA VAL A 71 4.74 -6.53 -7.40
C VAL A 71 6.16 -6.21 -7.87
N ALA A 72 6.83 -5.30 -7.17
CA ALA A 72 8.20 -4.95 -7.50
C ALA A 72 9.11 -6.17 -7.45
N SER A 73 10.07 -6.26 -8.36
CA SER A 73 11.00 -7.38 -8.44
C SER A 73 11.72 -7.57 -7.10
N GLY A 74 11.67 -8.79 -6.58
CA GLY A 74 12.29 -9.13 -5.31
C GLY A 74 11.51 -8.70 -4.07
N ALA A 75 10.38 -8.01 -4.23
CA ALA A 75 9.55 -7.59 -3.11
C ALA A 75 8.46 -8.61 -2.83
N GLN A 76 8.06 -8.70 -1.56
CA GLN A 76 6.89 -9.46 -1.13
C GLN A 76 5.97 -8.55 -0.34
N ILE A 77 4.68 -8.64 -0.63
CA ILE A 77 3.68 -7.90 0.14
C ILE A 77 3.53 -8.56 1.50
N GLN A 78 3.57 -7.76 2.54
CA GLN A 78 3.47 -8.23 3.92
C GLN A 78 2.33 -7.54 4.65
N ILE A 79 1.87 -8.18 5.72
CA ILE A 79 0.93 -7.57 6.66
C ILE A 79 1.57 -6.28 7.19
N LYS A 80 0.74 -5.26 7.41
CA LYS A 80 1.12 -3.92 7.87
C LYS A 80 1.74 -3.01 6.81
N ASP A 81 1.92 -3.47 5.59
CA ASP A 81 2.34 -2.57 4.50
C ASP A 81 1.28 -1.48 4.31
N ARG A 82 1.74 -0.27 4.01
CA ARG A 82 0.84 0.84 3.78
C ARG A 82 0.10 0.69 2.46
N VAL A 83 -1.14 1.15 2.45
CA VAL A 83 -1.99 1.16 1.27
C VAL A 83 -2.46 2.58 1.03
N VAL A 84 -2.26 3.06 -0.18
CA VAL A 84 -2.69 4.40 -0.58
C VAL A 84 -3.55 4.26 -1.83
N ALA A 85 -4.76 4.82 -1.81
CA ALA A 85 -5.61 4.83 -2.99
C ALA A 85 -5.02 5.78 -4.04
N LYS A 86 -5.02 5.32 -5.27
CA LYS A 86 -4.58 6.15 -6.40
C LYS A 86 -5.70 7.01 -6.96
#